data_0b2ec804f43a4cefc87246851a17b520
#
_entry.id   0b2ec804f43a4cefc87246851a17b520
#
_cell.length_a   1.000
_cell.length_b   1.000
_cell.length_c   1.000
_cell.angle_alpha   90.00
_cell.angle_beta   90.00
_cell.angle_gamma   90.00
#
_symmetry.space_group_name_H-M   'P 1'
#
loop_
_entity.id
_entity.type
_entity.pdbx_description
1 polymer ?
#
loop_
_entity_poly.entity_id
_entity_poly.type
_entity_poly.pdbx_seq_one_letter_code
_entity_poly.pdbx_strand_id
1 'polypeptide(L)'
;MSAFFRHKSFFIINLQWNQEYLNMNIAIVGTGYVGLVTGTCFAETGAKVTCIDTDANKIEGLKKGIIPIYEPGLEEMVVRNVKAGRLHFTTSLEGVLDDVSIVFSAVGTPPNEDGSADLKYVLEVARTIGANMNQYLLVVTKSTVPVGTANKVKEVICHELEHRGLSIDFDVASNPEFLKEGNAISDFMTPDRVVVGVESERAKKLMSKLYRPFLLNNFRVIFMDIPSAEMTKYAANSMLATRISFMNDIANLCELVGADVNMVRSGIGSDTRIGRKFLYPGCGYGGSCFPKDVKALIKTAQENGYEMRVLKMVEAVNNDQKDILFQKLECYYHKDLVGRTIAVWGLAFKPETDDMREAPALVLIHSLLRAGCKVRVYDPAAMDEARRRVGDSIYYARDMYDALLDADALFMVTEWKEFRLPAWGVMKKTMKQAVIFDGRNIYDGKELAEQGIVYHCIGK
;
A
#
# COMPACT_ATOMS: atom_id res chain seq x y z
N MET A 1 -29.63 -43.95 15.24
CA MET A 1 -29.72 -42.86 16.26
C MET A 1 -28.45 -41.99 16.40
N SER A 2 -27.26 -42.38 15.97
CA SER A 2 -26.01 -41.58 16.20
C SER A 2 -25.75 -40.42 15.21
N ALA A 3 -26.31 -40.46 14.00
CA ALA A 3 -26.08 -39.41 12.98
C ALA A 3 -26.89 -38.12 13.24
N PHE A 4 -28.08 -38.25 13.86
CA PHE A 4 -28.96 -37.10 14.14
C PHE A 4 -28.45 -36.20 15.29
N PHE A 5 -27.69 -36.78 16.24
CA PHE A 5 -27.09 -36.01 17.35
C PHE A 5 -25.85 -35.22 16.91
N ARG A 6 -25.06 -35.74 15.96
CA ARG A 6 -23.90 -34.99 15.43
C ARG A 6 -24.30 -33.75 14.62
N HIS A 7 -25.40 -33.80 13.86
CA HIS A 7 -25.91 -32.65 13.11
C HIS A 7 -26.46 -31.52 14.00
N LYS A 8 -27.21 -31.89 15.07
CA LYS A 8 -27.74 -30.89 16.03
C LYS A 8 -26.62 -30.20 16.82
N SER A 9 -25.60 -30.94 17.26
CA SER A 9 -24.47 -30.37 17.99
C SER A 9 -23.64 -29.42 17.10
N PHE A 10 -23.45 -29.74 15.84
CA PHE A 10 -22.73 -28.91 14.87
C PHE A 10 -23.52 -27.62 14.55
N PHE A 11 -24.84 -27.71 14.44
CA PHE A 11 -25.72 -26.57 14.19
C PHE A 11 -25.83 -25.63 15.40
N ILE A 12 -25.93 -26.18 16.61
CA ILE A 12 -25.98 -25.42 17.87
C ILE A 12 -24.63 -24.74 18.13
N ILE A 13 -23.53 -25.44 17.92
CA ILE A 13 -22.17 -24.87 18.03
C ILE A 13 -22.01 -23.72 17.04
N ASN A 14 -22.44 -23.86 15.78
CA ASN A 14 -22.36 -22.80 14.79
C ASN A 14 -23.25 -21.58 15.14
N LEU A 15 -24.45 -21.79 15.71
CA LEU A 15 -25.30 -20.70 16.15
C LEU A 15 -24.72 -19.96 17.36
N GLN A 16 -24.15 -20.66 18.32
CA GLN A 16 -23.51 -20.08 19.51
C GLN A 16 -22.25 -19.27 19.12
N TRP A 17 -21.43 -19.80 18.21
CA TRP A 17 -20.26 -19.09 17.69
C TRP A 17 -20.60 -17.85 16.86
N ASN A 18 -21.70 -17.88 16.07
CA ASN A 18 -22.17 -16.71 15.34
C ASN A 18 -22.66 -15.62 16.29
N GLN A 19 -23.38 -15.96 17.37
CA GLN A 19 -23.78 -14.98 18.38
C GLN A 19 -22.61 -14.35 19.12
N GLU A 20 -21.58 -15.11 19.45
CA GLU A 20 -20.39 -14.59 20.10
C GLU A 20 -19.56 -13.66 19.20
N TYR A 21 -19.52 -13.91 17.88
CA TYR A 21 -18.84 -13.04 16.92
C TYR A 21 -19.62 -11.74 16.69
N LEU A 22 -20.94 -11.82 16.55
CA LEU A 22 -21.83 -10.67 16.38
C LEU A 22 -21.81 -9.71 17.60
N ASN A 23 -21.35 -10.19 18.76
CA ASN A 23 -21.16 -9.39 19.96
C ASN A 23 -19.72 -8.86 20.13
N MET A 24 -18.84 -9.00 19.12
CA MET A 24 -17.48 -8.47 19.19
C MET A 24 -17.47 -7.00 18.81
N ASN A 25 -17.14 -6.15 19.76
CA ASN A 25 -16.99 -4.71 19.57
C ASN A 25 -15.50 -4.39 19.42
N ILE A 26 -15.14 -3.62 18.40
CA ILE A 26 -13.77 -3.32 18.02
C ILE A 26 -13.62 -1.81 17.81
N ALA A 27 -12.52 -1.24 18.30
CA ALA A 27 -12.11 0.12 17.96
C ALA A 27 -10.95 0.09 16.97
N ILE A 28 -10.98 0.95 15.97
CA ILE A 28 -9.87 1.16 15.00
C ILE A 28 -9.46 2.63 15.08
N VAL A 29 -8.26 2.91 15.56
CA VAL A 29 -7.72 4.26 15.64
C VAL A 29 -6.89 4.57 14.42
N GLY A 30 -7.28 5.62 13.69
CA GLY A 30 -6.77 6.00 12.38
C GLY A 30 -7.73 5.57 11.26
N THR A 31 -8.24 6.53 10.47
CA THR A 31 -9.08 6.30 9.29
C THR A 31 -8.34 6.60 7.99
N GLY A 32 -7.03 6.35 7.99
CA GLY A 32 -6.24 6.26 6.76
C GLY A 32 -6.57 4.98 6.00
N TYR A 33 -5.78 4.69 4.97
CA TYR A 33 -6.01 3.57 4.08
C TYR A 33 -6.18 2.24 4.83
N VAL A 34 -5.22 1.89 5.69
CA VAL A 34 -5.21 0.63 6.44
C VAL A 34 -6.38 0.55 7.43
N GLY A 35 -6.59 1.61 8.20
CA GLY A 35 -7.61 1.60 9.26
C GLY A 35 -9.03 1.57 8.71
N LEU A 36 -9.33 2.39 7.70
CA LEU A 36 -10.67 2.45 7.12
C LEU A 36 -11.05 1.14 6.42
N VAL A 37 -10.14 0.57 5.61
CA VAL A 37 -10.36 -0.73 4.96
C VAL A 37 -10.52 -1.83 6.02
N THR A 38 -9.64 -1.88 7.02
CA THR A 38 -9.71 -2.88 8.10
C THR A 38 -11.03 -2.81 8.85
N GLY A 39 -11.43 -1.60 9.29
CA GLY A 39 -12.68 -1.42 10.04
C GLY A 39 -13.90 -1.78 9.21
N THR A 40 -13.94 -1.37 7.96
CA THR A 40 -15.04 -1.66 7.05
C THR A 40 -15.16 -3.16 6.76
N CYS A 41 -14.03 -3.85 6.52
CA CYS A 41 -14.04 -5.30 6.27
C CYS A 41 -14.43 -6.12 7.52
N PHE A 42 -14.01 -5.71 8.73
CA PHE A 42 -14.51 -6.34 9.96
C PHE A 42 -16.01 -6.12 10.15
N ALA A 43 -16.50 -4.90 9.89
CA ALA A 43 -17.93 -4.62 9.94
C ALA A 43 -18.74 -5.44 8.94
N GLU A 44 -18.19 -5.66 7.73
CA GLU A 44 -18.83 -6.49 6.69
C GLU A 44 -19.02 -7.95 7.12
N THR A 45 -18.11 -8.48 7.95
CA THR A 45 -18.25 -9.83 8.50
C THR A 45 -19.18 -9.91 9.72
N GLY A 46 -19.75 -8.79 10.17
CA GLY A 46 -20.76 -8.73 11.23
C GLY A 46 -20.27 -8.20 12.58
N ALA A 47 -18.97 -7.88 12.73
CA ALA A 47 -18.47 -7.22 13.94
C ALA A 47 -19.01 -5.80 14.06
N LYS A 48 -19.19 -5.30 15.29
CA LYS A 48 -19.48 -3.88 15.55
C LYS A 48 -18.17 -3.12 15.66
N VAL A 49 -17.94 -2.20 14.75
CA VAL A 49 -16.68 -1.48 14.62
C VAL A 49 -16.89 0.02 14.79
N THR A 50 -16.07 0.65 15.63
CA THR A 50 -15.97 2.10 15.73
C THR A 50 -14.60 2.53 15.21
N CYS A 51 -14.59 3.30 14.14
CA CYS A 51 -13.37 3.92 13.59
C CYS A 51 -13.19 5.32 14.18
N ILE A 52 -12.00 5.62 14.64
CA ILE A 52 -11.64 6.85 15.32
C ILE A 52 -10.58 7.61 14.52
N ASP A 53 -10.75 8.91 14.33
CA ASP A 53 -9.71 9.78 13.75
C ASP A 53 -9.82 11.17 14.40
N THR A 54 -8.71 11.83 14.64
CA THR A 54 -8.68 13.17 15.24
C THR A 54 -9.14 14.26 14.29
N ASP A 55 -9.16 14.01 12.98
CA ASP A 55 -9.67 14.93 11.95
C ASP A 55 -11.20 14.92 11.91
N ALA A 56 -11.80 15.97 12.50
CA ALA A 56 -13.25 16.12 12.57
C ALA A 56 -13.89 16.24 11.16
N ASN A 57 -13.23 16.88 10.21
CA ASN A 57 -13.77 17.04 8.85
C ASN A 57 -13.83 15.69 8.13
N LYS A 58 -12.81 14.88 8.30
CA LYS A 58 -12.75 13.53 7.78
C LYS A 58 -13.84 12.63 8.37
N ILE A 59 -14.03 12.69 9.70
CA ILE A 59 -15.07 11.93 10.39
C ILE A 59 -16.48 12.37 9.93
N GLU A 60 -16.74 13.66 9.80
CA GLU A 60 -18.03 14.16 9.29
C GLU A 60 -18.25 13.77 7.81
N GLY A 61 -17.19 13.76 6.98
CA GLY A 61 -17.25 13.22 5.62
C GLY A 61 -17.64 11.74 5.61
N LEU A 62 -16.95 10.92 6.41
CA LEU A 62 -17.20 9.47 6.51
C LEU A 62 -18.62 9.14 6.98
N LYS A 63 -19.17 9.90 7.95
CA LYS A 63 -20.57 9.78 8.38
C LYS A 63 -21.58 10.06 7.25
N LYS A 64 -21.20 10.89 6.28
CA LYS A 64 -22.00 11.22 5.09
C LYS A 64 -21.72 10.29 3.90
N GLY A 65 -20.83 9.29 4.06
CA GLY A 65 -20.43 8.38 2.99
C GLY A 65 -19.35 8.93 2.06
N ILE A 66 -18.73 10.07 2.39
CA ILE A 66 -17.62 10.63 1.61
C ILE A 66 -16.34 9.95 2.04
N ILE A 67 -15.72 9.18 1.14
CA ILE A 67 -14.54 8.37 1.43
C ILE A 67 -13.27 9.16 1.06
N PRO A 68 -12.32 9.36 2.02
CA PRO A 68 -11.14 10.20 1.80
C PRO A 68 -9.97 9.49 1.11
N ILE A 69 -10.18 8.29 0.58
CA ILE A 69 -9.17 7.47 -0.08
C ILE A 69 -9.77 6.83 -1.34
N TYR A 70 -8.94 6.60 -2.34
CA TYR A 70 -9.34 5.87 -3.54
C TYR A 70 -9.11 4.35 -3.32
N GLU A 71 -10.20 3.60 -3.20
CA GLU A 71 -10.18 2.12 -3.16
C GLU A 71 -11.48 1.59 -3.77
N PRO A 72 -11.41 0.85 -4.88
CA PRO A 72 -12.61 0.34 -5.57
C PRO A 72 -13.53 -0.48 -4.65
N GLY A 73 -14.81 -0.12 -4.60
CA GLY A 73 -15.84 -0.82 -3.82
C GLY A 73 -15.88 -0.47 -2.33
N LEU A 74 -15.00 0.41 -1.84
CA LEU A 74 -14.98 0.78 -0.42
C LEU A 74 -16.16 1.65 -0.04
N GLU A 75 -16.56 2.59 -0.90
CA GLU A 75 -17.65 3.51 -0.65
C GLU A 75 -18.97 2.75 -0.39
N GLU A 76 -19.35 1.86 -1.30
CA GLU A 76 -20.57 1.06 -1.16
C GLU A 76 -20.54 0.20 0.12
N MET A 77 -19.36 -0.34 0.46
CA MET A 77 -19.21 -1.17 1.65
C MET A 77 -19.32 -0.35 2.93
N VAL A 78 -18.74 0.85 3.00
CA VAL A 78 -18.89 1.79 4.12
C VAL A 78 -20.35 2.18 4.31
N VAL A 79 -20.99 2.68 3.26
CA VAL A 79 -22.42 3.13 3.31
C VAL A 79 -23.33 2.00 3.78
N ARG A 80 -23.16 0.79 3.25
CA ARG A 80 -23.92 -0.40 3.64
C ARG A 80 -23.75 -0.75 5.12
N ASN A 81 -22.55 -0.71 5.65
CA ASN A 81 -22.25 -1.07 7.04
C ASN A 81 -22.66 0.02 8.04
N VAL A 82 -22.54 1.29 7.67
CA VAL A 82 -23.09 2.42 8.46
C VAL A 82 -24.60 2.28 8.57
N LYS A 83 -25.31 2.05 7.45
CA LYS A 83 -26.78 1.86 7.45
C LYS A 83 -27.21 0.64 8.26
N ALA A 84 -26.41 -0.41 8.30
CA ALA A 84 -26.66 -1.61 9.08
C ALA A 84 -26.31 -1.47 10.58
N GLY A 85 -25.79 -0.31 11.02
CA GLY A 85 -25.39 -0.06 12.40
C GLY A 85 -24.19 -0.86 12.89
N ARG A 86 -23.36 -1.37 11.97
CA ARG A 86 -22.15 -2.14 12.27
C ARG A 86 -20.88 -1.29 12.22
N LEU A 87 -20.87 -0.19 11.48
CA LEU A 87 -19.73 0.71 11.33
C LEU A 87 -20.09 2.10 11.82
N HIS A 88 -19.29 2.61 12.76
CA HIS A 88 -19.46 3.92 13.39
C HIS A 88 -18.18 4.74 13.25
N PHE A 89 -18.32 6.07 13.29
CA PHE A 89 -17.20 7.01 13.19
C PHE A 89 -17.27 8.04 14.31
N THR A 90 -16.15 8.31 14.99
CA THR A 90 -16.03 9.30 16.05
C THR A 90 -14.64 9.93 16.10
N THR A 91 -14.54 11.09 16.74
CA THR A 91 -13.25 11.77 16.98
C THR A 91 -12.64 11.42 18.34
N SER A 92 -13.37 10.78 19.25
CA SER A 92 -12.90 10.44 20.60
C SER A 92 -12.80 8.92 20.78
N LEU A 93 -11.62 8.46 21.24
CA LEU A 93 -11.40 7.09 21.66
C LEU A 93 -11.94 6.83 23.07
N GLU A 94 -11.91 7.83 23.94
CA GLU A 94 -12.26 7.74 25.38
C GLU A 94 -13.65 7.13 25.59
N GLY A 95 -14.66 7.63 24.87
CA GLY A 95 -16.04 7.15 24.98
C GLY A 95 -16.31 5.77 24.38
N VAL A 96 -15.29 5.12 23.81
CA VAL A 96 -15.43 3.84 23.12
C VAL A 96 -14.79 2.69 23.91
N LEU A 97 -13.82 2.99 24.80
CA LEU A 97 -12.98 1.97 25.44
C LEU A 97 -13.75 1.03 26.38
N ASP A 98 -14.83 1.49 27.00
CA ASP A 98 -15.64 0.68 27.93
C ASP A 98 -16.51 -0.37 27.19
N ASP A 99 -16.74 -0.17 25.90
CA ASP A 99 -17.62 -1.03 25.09
C ASP A 99 -16.86 -2.02 24.21
N VAL A 100 -15.52 -1.90 24.09
CA VAL A 100 -14.72 -2.71 23.16
C VAL A 100 -13.81 -3.70 23.88
N SER A 101 -13.48 -4.79 23.20
CA SER A 101 -12.53 -5.80 23.69
C SER A 101 -11.18 -5.74 22.98
N ILE A 102 -11.13 -5.15 21.79
CA ILE A 102 -9.94 -5.02 20.97
C ILE A 102 -9.84 -3.60 20.42
N VAL A 103 -8.67 -3.00 20.57
CA VAL A 103 -8.33 -1.69 19.99
C VAL A 103 -7.19 -1.88 19.00
N PHE A 104 -7.42 -1.55 17.74
CA PHE A 104 -6.38 -1.52 16.71
C PHE A 104 -5.82 -0.11 16.58
N SER A 105 -4.50 0.02 16.64
CA SER A 105 -3.77 1.20 16.23
C SER A 105 -3.37 1.06 14.76
N ALA A 106 -4.03 1.82 13.88
CA ALA A 106 -3.80 1.87 12.44
C ALA A 106 -3.41 3.30 11.99
N VAL A 107 -2.74 4.04 12.87
CA VAL A 107 -2.29 5.40 12.63
C VAL A 107 -1.04 5.44 11.74
N GLY A 108 -0.78 6.60 11.12
CA GLY A 108 0.38 6.78 10.27
C GLY A 108 1.71 6.64 11.04
N THR A 109 2.70 6.09 10.36
CA THR A 109 4.10 6.02 10.81
C THR A 109 4.99 6.64 9.72
N PRO A 110 4.94 7.99 9.54
CA PRO A 110 5.73 8.64 8.51
C PRO A 110 7.23 8.47 8.79
N PRO A 111 8.09 8.53 7.76
CA PRO A 111 9.52 8.52 7.98
C PRO A 111 9.98 9.85 8.58
N ASN A 112 10.91 9.78 9.54
CA ASN A 112 11.72 10.92 9.96
C ASN A 112 12.78 11.25 8.90
N GLU A 113 13.45 12.39 9.02
CA GLU A 113 14.51 12.83 8.11
C GLU A 113 15.68 11.80 8.02
N ASP A 114 15.94 11.08 9.09
CA ASP A 114 16.99 10.06 9.17
C ASP A 114 16.57 8.68 8.65
N GLY A 115 15.34 8.56 8.12
CA GLY A 115 14.75 7.33 7.59
C GLY A 115 14.12 6.41 8.64
N SER A 116 14.19 6.73 9.94
CA SER A 116 13.47 5.99 10.99
C SER A 116 11.95 6.21 10.89
N ALA A 117 11.15 5.31 11.48
CA ALA A 117 9.71 5.50 11.56
C ALA A 117 9.33 6.41 12.74
N ASP A 118 8.52 7.43 12.51
CA ASP A 118 7.95 8.25 13.58
C ASP A 118 6.85 7.47 14.31
N LEU A 119 7.07 7.19 15.58
CA LEU A 119 6.15 6.46 16.45
C LEU A 119 5.24 7.35 17.27
N LYS A 120 5.34 8.68 17.14
CA LYS A 120 4.59 9.65 17.95
C LYS A 120 3.10 9.30 18.03
N TYR A 121 2.47 9.06 16.91
CA TYR A 121 1.03 8.76 16.87
C TYR A 121 0.68 7.41 17.49
N VAL A 122 1.54 6.40 17.31
CA VAL A 122 1.35 5.06 17.92
C VAL A 122 1.41 5.16 19.45
N LEU A 123 2.40 5.90 19.98
CA LEU A 123 2.57 6.08 21.41
C LEU A 123 1.49 6.99 22.01
N GLU A 124 0.96 7.96 21.25
CA GLU A 124 -0.18 8.79 21.67
C GLU A 124 -1.46 7.97 21.83
N VAL A 125 -1.72 7.04 20.90
CA VAL A 125 -2.83 6.08 21.03
C VAL A 125 -2.65 5.22 22.29
N ALA A 126 -1.43 4.72 22.53
CA ALA A 126 -1.12 3.93 23.74
C ALA A 126 -1.38 4.74 25.02
N ARG A 127 -0.95 6.01 25.05
CA ARG A 127 -1.19 6.94 26.17
C ARG A 127 -2.69 7.14 26.41
N THR A 128 -3.45 7.42 25.35
CA THR A 128 -4.91 7.61 25.45
C THR A 128 -5.60 6.36 25.99
N ILE A 129 -5.18 5.17 25.55
CA ILE A 129 -5.71 3.91 26.07
C ILE A 129 -5.40 3.77 27.57
N GLY A 130 -4.13 3.90 27.99
CA GLY A 130 -3.73 3.77 29.39
C GLY A 130 -4.40 4.79 30.31
N ALA A 131 -4.57 6.03 29.83
CA ALA A 131 -5.23 7.09 30.57
C ALA A 131 -6.74 6.86 30.78
N ASN A 132 -7.42 6.07 29.93
CA ASN A 132 -8.88 5.99 29.92
C ASN A 132 -9.45 4.58 30.07
N MET A 133 -8.66 3.51 29.90
CA MET A 133 -9.18 2.15 30.02
C MET A 133 -9.60 1.81 31.45
N ASN A 134 -10.71 1.08 31.59
CA ASN A 134 -11.26 0.64 32.88
C ASN A 134 -11.52 -0.87 32.94
N GLN A 135 -11.23 -1.57 31.87
CA GLN A 135 -11.38 -3.02 31.72
C GLN A 135 -10.23 -3.62 30.91
N TYR A 136 -10.18 -4.94 30.87
CA TYR A 136 -9.23 -5.62 30.00
C TYR A 136 -9.40 -5.24 28.53
N LEU A 137 -8.29 -4.90 27.89
CA LEU A 137 -8.24 -4.63 26.45
C LEU A 137 -7.09 -5.43 25.78
N LEU A 138 -7.34 -5.89 24.57
CA LEU A 138 -6.27 -6.31 23.66
C LEU A 138 -5.92 -5.12 22.75
N VAL A 139 -4.71 -4.60 22.91
CA VAL A 139 -4.20 -3.48 22.10
C VAL A 139 -3.35 -4.03 20.97
N VAL A 140 -3.78 -3.81 19.73
CA VAL A 140 -3.19 -4.40 18.52
C VAL A 140 -2.56 -3.32 17.65
N THR A 141 -1.26 -3.40 17.41
CA THR A 141 -0.58 -2.56 16.43
C THR A 141 -0.76 -3.15 15.04
N LYS A 142 -1.48 -2.44 14.18
CA LYS A 142 -1.66 -2.78 12.77
C LYS A 142 -0.77 -1.97 11.84
N SER A 143 -0.38 -0.77 12.27
CA SER A 143 0.62 0.06 11.58
C SER A 143 1.93 -0.70 11.39
N THR A 144 2.64 -0.40 10.31
CA THR A 144 4.01 -0.92 10.10
C THR A 144 4.97 -0.17 11.02
N VAL A 145 5.55 -0.87 11.98
CA VAL A 145 6.38 -0.31 13.03
C VAL A 145 7.69 -1.09 13.20
N PRO A 146 8.79 -0.46 13.63
CA PRO A 146 10.05 -1.12 13.94
C PRO A 146 9.88 -2.19 15.03
N VAL A 147 10.76 -3.20 14.98
CA VAL A 147 10.82 -4.25 16.01
C VAL A 147 11.06 -3.65 17.38
N GLY A 148 10.29 -4.10 18.37
CA GLY A 148 10.31 -3.59 19.75
C GLY A 148 9.29 -2.48 20.02
N THR A 149 8.48 -2.08 19.03
CA THR A 149 7.44 -1.05 19.23
C THR A 149 6.36 -1.51 20.20
N ALA A 150 5.96 -2.78 20.17
CA ALA A 150 4.98 -3.31 21.10
C ALA A 150 5.41 -3.17 22.57
N ASN A 151 6.71 -3.34 22.88
CA ASN A 151 7.22 -3.10 24.23
C ASN A 151 7.06 -1.63 24.65
N LYS A 152 7.36 -0.68 23.75
CA LYS A 152 7.16 0.75 24.01
C LYS A 152 5.67 1.09 24.23
N VAL A 153 4.77 0.47 23.46
CA VAL A 153 3.32 0.60 23.66
C VAL A 153 2.91 0.09 25.04
N LYS A 154 3.41 -1.09 25.43
CA LYS A 154 3.16 -1.69 26.76
C LYS A 154 3.65 -0.81 27.90
N GLU A 155 4.88 -0.30 27.79
CA GLU A 155 5.48 0.61 28.77
C GLU A 155 4.66 1.89 28.96
N VAL A 156 4.20 2.50 27.88
CA VAL A 156 3.37 3.72 27.93
C VAL A 156 2.03 3.44 28.61
N ILE A 157 1.37 2.33 28.30
CA ILE A 157 0.09 1.97 28.94
C ILE A 157 0.30 1.68 30.44
N CYS A 158 1.34 0.92 30.81
CA CYS A 158 1.69 0.65 32.21
C CYS A 158 1.91 1.95 32.98
N HIS A 159 2.68 2.87 32.42
CA HIS A 159 2.96 4.17 33.04
C HIS A 159 1.68 4.98 33.32
N GLU A 160 0.75 5.02 32.37
CA GLU A 160 -0.52 5.74 32.56
C GLU A 160 -1.42 5.05 33.61
N LEU A 161 -1.44 3.72 33.66
CA LEU A 161 -2.19 2.97 34.70
C LEU A 161 -1.59 3.20 36.09
N GLU A 162 -0.26 3.17 36.22
CA GLU A 162 0.43 3.49 37.47
C GLU A 162 0.13 4.91 37.93
N HIS A 163 0.12 5.89 37.02
CA HIS A 163 -0.22 7.29 37.32
C HIS A 163 -1.65 7.44 37.86
N ARG A 164 -2.58 6.56 37.40
CA ARG A 164 -3.96 6.49 37.88
C ARG A 164 -4.13 5.66 39.16
N GLY A 165 -3.07 5.00 39.62
CA GLY A 165 -3.13 4.07 40.78
C GLY A 165 -3.97 2.83 40.50
N LEU A 166 -4.07 2.39 39.23
CA LEU A 166 -4.88 1.26 38.78
C LEU A 166 -4.00 0.09 38.35
N SER A 167 -4.51 -1.13 38.57
CA SER A 167 -3.93 -2.36 38.05
C SER A 167 -4.98 -3.06 37.19
N ILE A 168 -4.92 -2.80 35.90
CA ILE A 168 -5.86 -3.38 34.92
C ILE A 168 -5.04 -4.26 33.96
N ASP A 169 -5.46 -5.51 33.81
CA ASP A 169 -4.83 -6.44 32.88
C ASP A 169 -5.08 -5.98 31.43
N PHE A 170 -4.06 -6.09 30.60
CA PHE A 170 -4.15 -5.91 29.16
C PHE A 170 -3.11 -6.75 28.43
N ASP A 171 -3.36 -7.01 27.16
CA ASP A 171 -2.38 -7.63 26.27
C ASP A 171 -2.03 -6.68 25.14
N VAL A 172 -0.82 -6.80 24.62
CA VAL A 172 -0.41 -6.18 23.36
C VAL A 172 -0.23 -7.24 22.29
N ALA A 173 -0.50 -6.88 21.04
CA ALA A 173 -0.29 -7.74 19.88
C ALA A 173 0.23 -6.94 18.69
N SER A 174 0.94 -7.59 17.78
CA SER A 174 1.28 -7.05 16.46
C SER A 174 0.52 -7.82 15.40
N ASN A 175 -0.20 -7.09 14.53
CA ASN A 175 -0.93 -7.68 13.42
C ASN A 175 -0.66 -6.88 12.14
N PRO A 176 0.53 -7.03 11.57
CA PRO A 176 0.91 -6.31 10.36
C PRO A 176 -0.03 -6.62 9.22
N GLU A 177 -0.29 -5.61 8.38
CA GLU A 177 -1.12 -5.73 7.20
C GLU A 177 -0.27 -6.04 5.96
N PHE A 178 -0.90 -6.65 4.94
CA PHE A 178 -0.29 -6.94 3.65
C PHE A 178 -1.22 -6.52 2.49
N LEU A 179 -1.96 -5.44 2.72
CA LEU A 179 -2.93 -4.90 1.77
C LEU A 179 -2.20 -4.20 0.62
N LYS A 180 -2.78 -4.32 -0.57
CA LYS A 180 -2.34 -3.59 -1.75
C LYS A 180 -3.37 -2.51 -2.08
N GLU A 181 -2.97 -1.24 -2.07
CA GLU A 181 -3.83 -0.15 -2.52
C GLU A 181 -4.47 -0.49 -3.87
N GLY A 182 -5.76 -0.18 -4.03
CA GLY A 182 -6.54 -0.57 -5.22
C GLY A 182 -7.03 -2.02 -5.26
N ASN A 183 -6.65 -2.87 -4.29
CA ASN A 183 -7.13 -4.24 -4.14
C ASN A 183 -7.22 -4.68 -2.65
N ALA A 184 -7.24 -3.72 -1.74
CA ALA A 184 -7.12 -3.98 -0.31
C ALA A 184 -8.34 -4.71 0.26
N ILE A 185 -9.54 -4.42 -0.23
CA ILE A 185 -10.76 -5.13 0.17
C ILE A 185 -10.61 -6.62 -0.14
N SER A 186 -10.22 -6.96 -1.36
CA SER A 186 -10.01 -8.37 -1.76
C SER A 186 -8.91 -9.04 -0.94
N ASP A 187 -7.77 -8.35 -0.73
CA ASP A 187 -6.67 -8.87 0.07
C ASP A 187 -7.04 -9.07 1.54
N PHE A 188 -7.96 -8.27 2.08
CA PHE A 188 -8.45 -8.41 3.45
C PHE A 188 -9.49 -9.52 3.58
N MET A 189 -10.45 -9.58 2.65
CA MET A 189 -11.55 -10.55 2.67
C MET A 189 -11.09 -11.97 2.31
N THR A 190 -10.04 -12.08 1.49
CA THR A 190 -9.46 -13.36 1.04
C THR A 190 -7.92 -13.32 1.14
N PRO A 191 -7.37 -13.23 2.38
CA PRO A 191 -5.94 -13.04 2.57
C PRO A 191 -5.14 -14.31 2.24
N ASP A 192 -3.95 -14.15 1.63
CA ASP A 192 -2.98 -15.27 1.50
C ASP A 192 -2.56 -15.81 2.88
N ARG A 193 -2.46 -14.94 3.88
CA ARG A 193 -2.17 -15.23 5.30
C ARG A 193 -2.52 -14.04 6.18
N VAL A 194 -2.77 -14.32 7.44
CA VAL A 194 -2.83 -13.33 8.53
C VAL A 194 -1.68 -13.63 9.48
N VAL A 195 -0.84 -12.64 9.77
CA VAL A 195 0.26 -12.75 10.73
C VAL A 195 -0.14 -12.05 12.03
N VAL A 196 0.03 -12.74 13.16
CA VAL A 196 -0.31 -12.21 14.49
C VAL A 196 0.80 -12.57 15.47
N GLY A 197 1.46 -11.53 15.99
CA GLY A 197 2.40 -11.62 17.11
C GLY A 197 1.65 -11.46 18.42
N VAL A 198 1.76 -12.43 19.32
CA VAL A 198 1.11 -12.44 20.65
C VAL A 198 2.00 -13.12 21.69
N GLU A 199 1.81 -12.74 22.97
CA GLU A 199 2.50 -13.36 24.10
C GLU A 199 1.58 -14.21 24.98
N SER A 200 0.25 -13.97 24.95
CA SER A 200 -0.71 -14.66 25.81
C SER A 200 -1.69 -15.54 25.05
N GLU A 201 -2.13 -16.63 25.66
CA GLU A 201 -3.20 -17.48 25.11
C GLU A 201 -4.56 -16.75 25.04
N ARG A 202 -4.78 -15.72 25.90
CA ARG A 202 -5.97 -14.89 25.88
C ARG A 202 -6.01 -14.04 24.60
N ALA A 203 -4.91 -13.34 24.31
CA ALA A 203 -4.77 -12.55 23.07
C ALA A 203 -4.91 -13.44 21.82
N LYS A 204 -4.26 -14.63 21.82
CA LYS A 204 -4.34 -15.60 20.73
C LYS A 204 -5.77 -16.07 20.47
N LYS A 205 -6.56 -16.36 21.52
CA LYS A 205 -7.97 -16.74 21.40
C LYS A 205 -8.82 -15.62 20.83
N LEU A 206 -8.63 -14.37 21.29
CA LEU A 206 -9.35 -13.20 20.77
C LEU A 206 -9.06 -12.96 19.29
N MET A 207 -7.78 -12.99 18.88
CA MET A 207 -7.38 -12.82 17.49
C MET A 207 -7.86 -13.99 16.61
N SER A 208 -7.81 -15.22 17.11
CA SER A 208 -8.37 -16.39 16.41
C SER A 208 -9.87 -16.24 16.17
N LYS A 209 -10.61 -15.76 17.17
CA LYS A 209 -12.03 -15.51 17.07
C LYS A 209 -12.33 -14.42 16.04
N LEU A 210 -11.59 -13.31 16.09
CA LEU A 210 -11.74 -12.16 15.19
C LEU A 210 -11.53 -12.55 13.72
N TYR A 211 -10.49 -13.32 13.42
CA TYR A 211 -10.17 -13.69 12.04
C TYR A 211 -10.88 -14.93 11.52
N ARG A 212 -11.66 -15.61 12.36
CA ARG A 212 -12.36 -16.85 11.99
C ARG A 212 -13.25 -16.74 10.74
N PRO A 213 -14.04 -15.68 10.52
CA PRO A 213 -14.86 -15.54 9.32
C PRO A 213 -14.09 -15.57 8.02
N PHE A 214 -12.83 -15.16 8.04
CA PHE A 214 -11.95 -15.11 6.88
C PHE A 214 -11.27 -16.45 6.59
N LEU A 215 -11.37 -17.45 7.50
CA LEU A 215 -10.66 -18.72 7.40
C LEU A 215 -11.44 -19.81 6.63
N LEU A 216 -12.62 -19.50 6.12
CA LEU A 216 -13.52 -20.46 5.46
C LEU A 216 -12.93 -21.14 4.22
N ASN A 217 -11.85 -20.59 3.63
CA ASN A 217 -11.20 -21.05 2.42
C ASN A 217 -9.75 -21.54 2.67
N ASN A 218 -9.47 -22.23 3.77
CA ASN A 218 -8.12 -22.72 4.15
C ASN A 218 -7.06 -21.63 4.40
N PHE A 219 -7.43 -20.41 4.65
CA PHE A 219 -6.48 -19.37 5.05
C PHE A 219 -5.92 -19.66 6.44
N ARG A 220 -4.65 -19.28 6.66
CA ARG A 220 -3.97 -19.54 7.93
C ARG A 220 -3.73 -18.26 8.69
N VAL A 221 -4.11 -18.25 9.96
CA VAL A 221 -3.52 -17.32 10.91
C VAL A 221 -2.21 -17.92 11.38
N ILE A 222 -1.13 -17.22 11.14
CA ILE A 222 0.22 -17.60 11.57
C ILE A 222 0.50 -16.84 12.86
N PHE A 223 0.46 -17.57 13.99
CA PHE A 223 0.83 -17.02 15.28
C PHE A 223 2.32 -17.15 15.49
N MET A 224 2.93 -16.09 16.02
CA MET A 224 4.36 -16.03 16.35
C MET A 224 4.56 -15.06 17.52
N ASP A 225 5.81 -14.90 17.99
CA ASP A 225 6.18 -13.84 18.93
C ASP A 225 6.04 -12.46 18.28
N ILE A 226 5.89 -11.43 19.10
CA ILE A 226 5.64 -10.07 18.61
C ILE A 226 6.81 -9.53 17.78
N PRO A 227 8.09 -9.62 18.22
CA PRO A 227 9.22 -9.16 17.42
C PRO A 227 9.30 -9.80 16.03
N SER A 228 9.01 -11.09 15.91
CA SER A 228 8.97 -11.81 14.63
C SER A 228 7.84 -11.31 13.74
N ALA A 229 6.66 -10.97 14.28
CA ALA A 229 5.56 -10.43 13.53
C ALA A 229 5.88 -9.02 12.99
N GLU A 230 6.46 -8.14 13.82
CA GLU A 230 6.93 -6.82 13.41
C GLU A 230 7.97 -6.92 12.29
N MET A 231 8.99 -7.81 12.45
CA MET A 231 10.03 -8.05 11.44
C MET A 231 9.45 -8.61 10.13
N THR A 232 8.45 -9.49 10.19
CA THR A 232 7.87 -10.17 9.01
C THR A 232 7.35 -9.16 7.99
N LYS A 233 6.74 -8.06 8.43
CA LYS A 233 6.25 -7.02 7.52
C LYS A 233 7.39 -6.35 6.76
N TYR A 234 8.42 -5.92 7.46
CA TYR A 234 9.59 -5.29 6.83
C TYR A 234 10.32 -6.25 5.89
N ALA A 235 10.54 -7.48 6.32
CA ALA A 235 11.20 -8.50 5.51
C ALA A 235 10.42 -8.81 4.23
N ALA A 236 9.07 -8.92 4.32
CA ALA A 236 8.23 -9.16 3.16
C ALA A 236 8.31 -8.01 2.14
N ASN A 237 8.13 -6.75 2.59
CA ASN A 237 8.19 -5.59 1.69
C ASN A 237 9.59 -5.40 1.10
N SER A 238 10.64 -5.61 1.88
CA SER A 238 12.03 -5.55 1.42
C SER A 238 12.35 -6.62 0.39
N MET A 239 11.85 -7.85 0.57
CA MET A 239 12.00 -8.92 -0.43
C MET A 239 11.32 -8.56 -1.75
N LEU A 240 10.12 -8.00 -1.71
CA LEU A 240 9.40 -7.58 -2.92
C LEU A 240 10.14 -6.44 -3.64
N ALA A 241 10.63 -5.44 -2.90
CA ALA A 241 11.45 -4.35 -3.43
C ALA A 241 12.76 -4.89 -4.06
N THR A 242 13.41 -5.84 -3.39
CA THR A 242 14.63 -6.51 -3.90
C THR A 242 14.38 -7.18 -5.25
N ARG A 243 13.26 -7.89 -5.40
CA ARG A 243 12.91 -8.56 -6.67
C ARG A 243 12.73 -7.56 -7.81
N ILE A 244 12.10 -6.41 -7.54
CA ILE A 244 11.91 -5.36 -8.54
C ILE A 244 13.25 -4.74 -8.94
N SER A 245 14.06 -4.31 -7.96
CA SER A 245 15.38 -3.72 -8.24
C SER A 245 16.30 -4.70 -8.93
N PHE A 246 16.32 -5.99 -8.52
CA PHE A 246 17.09 -7.03 -9.21
C PHE A 246 16.70 -7.15 -10.69
N MET A 247 15.40 -7.16 -10.98
CA MET A 247 14.93 -7.27 -12.38
C MET A 247 15.21 -6.00 -13.18
N ASN A 248 15.21 -4.83 -12.55
CA ASN A 248 15.60 -3.58 -13.19
C ASN A 248 17.09 -3.58 -13.54
N ASP A 249 17.95 -4.05 -12.64
CA ASP A 249 19.38 -4.18 -12.86
C ASP A 249 19.69 -5.17 -14.00
N ILE A 250 19.01 -6.33 -14.02
CA ILE A 250 19.06 -7.31 -15.12
C ILE A 250 18.55 -6.69 -16.43
N ALA A 251 17.50 -5.88 -16.40
CA ALA A 251 16.96 -5.22 -17.60
C ALA A 251 17.99 -4.26 -18.22
N ASN A 252 18.63 -3.45 -17.39
CA ASN A 252 19.68 -2.53 -17.84
C ASN A 252 20.87 -3.28 -18.48
N LEU A 253 21.27 -4.42 -17.88
CA LEU A 253 22.30 -5.27 -18.48
C LEU A 253 21.84 -5.91 -19.81
N CYS A 254 20.58 -6.35 -19.90
CA CYS A 254 20.02 -6.91 -21.13
C CYS A 254 20.17 -5.96 -22.34
N GLU A 255 19.90 -4.66 -22.14
CA GLU A 255 20.07 -3.65 -23.18
C GLU A 255 21.53 -3.59 -23.71
N LEU A 256 22.53 -3.75 -22.83
CA LEU A 256 23.93 -3.67 -23.18
C LEU A 256 24.44 -4.93 -23.90
N VAL A 257 23.86 -6.08 -23.59
CA VAL A 257 24.32 -7.38 -24.17
C VAL A 257 23.40 -7.92 -25.27
N GLY A 258 22.32 -7.17 -25.62
CA GLY A 258 21.38 -7.56 -26.67
C GLY A 258 20.42 -8.68 -26.28
N ALA A 259 20.15 -8.86 -25.00
CA ALA A 259 19.15 -9.81 -24.49
C ALA A 259 17.77 -9.13 -24.33
N ASP A 260 16.69 -9.93 -24.33
CA ASP A 260 15.32 -9.46 -24.05
C ASP A 260 14.93 -9.80 -22.59
N VAL A 261 14.77 -8.81 -21.74
CA VAL A 261 14.42 -9.00 -20.32
C VAL A 261 13.09 -9.73 -20.11
N ASN A 262 12.13 -9.62 -21.04
CA ASN A 262 10.86 -10.34 -20.93
C ASN A 262 11.04 -11.85 -21.13
N MET A 263 11.99 -12.25 -22.03
CA MET A 263 12.35 -13.65 -22.18
C MET A 263 13.11 -14.16 -20.95
N VAL A 264 14.07 -13.37 -20.44
CA VAL A 264 14.79 -13.69 -19.20
C VAL A 264 13.81 -13.85 -18.04
N ARG A 265 12.90 -12.89 -17.86
CA ARG A 265 11.85 -12.94 -16.83
C ARG A 265 10.97 -14.20 -16.94
N SER A 266 10.57 -14.56 -18.15
CA SER A 266 9.76 -15.76 -18.40
C SER A 266 10.55 -17.03 -18.09
N GLY A 267 11.82 -17.07 -18.46
CA GLY A 267 12.73 -18.18 -18.18
C GLY A 267 12.90 -18.41 -16.67
N ILE A 268 13.38 -17.40 -15.92
CA ILE A 268 13.61 -17.54 -14.48
C ILE A 268 12.32 -17.71 -13.69
N GLY A 269 11.23 -17.03 -14.11
CA GLY A 269 9.93 -17.10 -13.45
C GLY A 269 9.19 -18.45 -13.62
N SER A 270 9.66 -19.31 -14.55
CA SER A 270 9.13 -20.68 -14.71
C SER A 270 9.63 -21.64 -13.62
N ASP A 271 10.76 -21.32 -12.97
CA ASP A 271 11.25 -22.07 -11.82
C ASP A 271 10.33 -21.83 -10.61
N THR A 272 9.77 -22.90 -10.05
CA THR A 272 8.83 -22.84 -8.90
C THR A 272 9.47 -22.26 -7.64
N ARG A 273 10.81 -22.34 -7.49
CA ARG A 273 11.57 -21.74 -6.38
C ARG A 273 11.60 -20.23 -6.47
N ILE A 274 11.50 -19.67 -7.68
CA ILE A 274 11.51 -18.23 -7.95
C ILE A 274 10.05 -17.72 -8.08
N GLY A 275 9.26 -18.33 -8.98
CA GLY A 275 7.90 -17.92 -9.30
C GLY A 275 7.82 -16.59 -10.07
N ARG A 276 6.69 -16.31 -10.68
CA ARG A 276 6.53 -15.23 -11.68
C ARG A 276 6.23 -13.85 -11.11
N LYS A 277 5.82 -13.74 -9.83
CA LYS A 277 5.36 -12.48 -9.23
C LYS A 277 6.54 -11.55 -8.90
N PHE A 278 6.36 -10.24 -9.08
CA PHE A 278 7.36 -9.19 -8.77
C PHE A 278 8.68 -9.31 -9.58
N LEU A 279 8.60 -9.82 -10.79
CA LEU A 279 9.74 -9.90 -11.73
C LEU A 279 9.57 -8.98 -12.94
N TYR A 280 8.66 -8.02 -12.88
CA TYR A 280 8.45 -7.08 -13.98
C TYR A 280 9.42 -5.90 -13.87
N PRO A 281 10.31 -5.69 -14.85
CA PRO A 281 11.14 -4.50 -14.88
C PRO A 281 10.29 -3.28 -15.22
N GLY A 282 10.74 -2.11 -14.80
CA GLY A 282 10.04 -0.86 -15.05
C GLY A 282 10.89 0.36 -14.66
N CYS A 283 10.27 1.53 -14.63
CA CYS A 283 10.93 2.79 -14.26
C CYS A 283 11.10 3.01 -12.75
N GLY A 284 11.27 1.95 -11.98
CA GLY A 284 11.39 1.99 -10.52
C GLY A 284 10.06 1.83 -9.78
N TYR A 285 10.16 1.57 -8.48
CA TYR A 285 9.00 1.51 -7.58
C TYR A 285 8.86 2.79 -6.76
N GLY A 286 7.63 3.07 -6.34
CA GLY A 286 7.24 4.16 -5.45
C GLY A 286 6.19 3.69 -4.46
N GLY A 287 5.31 4.61 -4.06
CA GLY A 287 4.23 4.38 -3.11
C GLY A 287 4.65 4.57 -1.67
N SER A 288 3.70 4.45 -0.78
CA SER A 288 3.84 4.71 0.66
C SER A 288 4.60 3.63 1.43
N CYS A 289 4.76 2.43 0.85
CA CYS A 289 5.22 1.25 1.59
C CYS A 289 6.68 0.92 1.30
N PHE A 290 7.02 0.53 0.06
CA PHE A 290 8.35 0.00 -0.24
C PHE A 290 9.50 0.96 0.09
N PRO A 291 9.49 2.23 -0.36
CA PRO A 291 10.60 3.13 -0.07
C PRO A 291 10.77 3.38 1.44
N LYS A 292 9.65 3.59 2.14
CA LYS A 292 9.64 3.83 3.58
C LYS A 292 10.15 2.62 4.36
N ASP A 293 9.64 1.43 4.06
CA ASP A 293 9.92 0.22 4.84
C ASP A 293 11.35 -0.29 4.61
N VAL A 294 11.88 -0.17 3.38
CA VAL A 294 13.30 -0.47 3.07
C VAL A 294 14.22 0.46 3.86
N LYS A 295 13.97 1.78 3.83
CA LYS A 295 14.75 2.78 4.59
C LYS A 295 14.67 2.53 6.10
N ALA A 296 13.48 2.26 6.63
CA ALA A 296 13.28 1.98 8.06
C ALA A 296 14.01 0.70 8.51
N LEU A 297 14.02 -0.36 7.69
CA LEU A 297 14.76 -1.58 8.02
C LEU A 297 16.27 -1.38 7.96
N ILE A 298 16.79 -0.61 6.98
CA ILE A 298 18.20 -0.22 6.93
C ILE A 298 18.58 0.55 8.20
N LYS A 299 17.74 1.51 8.63
CA LYS A 299 17.99 2.31 9.84
C LYS A 299 17.96 1.45 11.10
N THR A 300 16.96 0.59 11.25
CA THR A 300 16.87 -0.36 12.36
C THR A 300 18.11 -1.24 12.47
N ALA A 301 18.64 -1.73 11.35
CA ALA A 301 19.86 -2.52 11.33
C ALA A 301 21.07 -1.70 11.80
N GLN A 302 21.22 -0.45 11.32
CA GLN A 302 22.30 0.44 11.75
C GLN A 302 22.28 0.73 13.25
N GLU A 303 21.08 0.99 13.81
CA GLU A 303 20.89 1.21 15.25
C GLU A 303 21.29 0.00 16.09
N ASN A 304 21.23 -1.21 15.51
CA ASN A 304 21.65 -2.46 16.12
C ASN A 304 23.06 -2.91 15.69
N GLY A 305 23.87 -2.03 15.12
CA GLY A 305 25.25 -2.32 14.73
C GLY A 305 25.40 -3.26 13.52
N TYR A 306 24.34 -3.43 12.71
CA TYR A 306 24.35 -4.31 11.55
C TYR A 306 24.20 -3.52 10.24
N GLU A 307 24.96 -3.89 9.21
CA GLU A 307 24.86 -3.28 7.91
C GLU A 307 24.02 -4.10 6.93
N MET A 308 22.86 -3.56 6.53
CA MET A 308 21.96 -4.17 5.53
C MET A 308 22.46 -3.86 4.10
N ARG A 309 23.57 -4.46 3.69
CA ARG A 309 24.24 -4.19 2.38
C ARG A 309 23.31 -4.42 1.18
N VAL A 310 22.56 -5.52 1.17
CA VAL A 310 21.62 -5.84 0.08
C VAL A 310 20.59 -4.74 -0.09
N LEU A 311 19.94 -4.30 0.98
CA LEU A 311 18.88 -3.29 0.90
C LEU A 311 19.41 -1.90 0.54
N LYS A 312 20.64 -1.55 0.96
CA LYS A 312 21.28 -0.31 0.51
C LYS A 312 21.44 -0.28 -1.01
N MET A 313 21.85 -1.43 -1.61
CA MET A 313 21.98 -1.53 -3.08
C MET A 313 20.63 -1.57 -3.77
N VAL A 314 19.62 -2.20 -3.20
CA VAL A 314 18.23 -2.17 -3.71
C VAL A 314 17.72 -0.75 -3.81
N GLU A 315 17.94 0.08 -2.78
CA GLU A 315 17.56 1.50 -2.76
C GLU A 315 18.35 2.31 -3.81
N ALA A 316 19.66 2.09 -3.93
CA ALA A 316 20.49 2.75 -4.93
C ALA A 316 20.02 2.44 -6.34
N VAL A 317 19.82 1.16 -6.68
CA VAL A 317 19.32 0.73 -8.00
C VAL A 317 17.95 1.34 -8.29
N ASN A 318 17.05 1.39 -7.30
CA ASN A 318 15.72 1.98 -7.50
C ASN A 318 15.78 3.50 -7.76
N ASN A 319 16.69 4.20 -7.11
CA ASN A 319 16.86 5.64 -7.33
C ASN A 319 17.40 5.92 -8.74
N ASP A 320 18.42 5.17 -9.19
CA ASP A 320 18.94 5.30 -10.54
C ASP A 320 17.89 4.95 -11.60
N GLN A 321 17.07 3.94 -11.33
CA GLN A 321 16.01 3.48 -12.23
C GLN A 321 14.92 4.51 -12.48
N LYS A 322 14.64 5.40 -11.53
CA LYS A 322 13.63 6.47 -11.72
C LYS A 322 14.03 7.48 -12.81
N ASP A 323 15.30 7.60 -13.13
CA ASP A 323 15.83 8.50 -14.16
C ASP A 323 16.00 7.82 -15.55
N ILE A 324 15.86 6.51 -15.66
CA ILE A 324 16.20 5.75 -16.88
C ILE A 324 15.41 6.23 -18.10
N LEU A 325 14.13 6.57 -17.95
CA LEU A 325 13.32 7.06 -19.06
C LEU A 325 13.76 8.44 -19.54
N PHE A 326 14.13 9.31 -18.63
CA PHE A 326 14.66 10.63 -18.95
C PHE A 326 15.99 10.52 -19.69
N GLN A 327 16.89 9.63 -19.25
CA GLN A 327 18.16 9.36 -19.95
C GLN A 327 17.94 8.85 -21.38
N LYS A 328 16.97 7.98 -21.62
CA LYS A 328 16.58 7.52 -22.96
C LYS A 328 16.08 8.67 -23.85
N LEU A 329 15.30 9.60 -23.30
CA LEU A 329 14.83 10.79 -23.99
C LEU A 329 16.02 11.70 -24.37
N GLU A 330 16.95 11.97 -23.43
CA GLU A 330 18.15 12.77 -23.69
C GLU A 330 19.01 12.16 -24.80
N CYS A 331 19.17 10.85 -24.79
CA CYS A 331 19.90 10.12 -25.83
C CYS A 331 19.21 10.27 -27.19
N TYR A 332 17.89 10.06 -27.25
CA TYR A 332 17.12 10.12 -28.49
C TYR A 332 17.13 11.53 -29.13
N TYR A 333 17.00 12.57 -28.35
CA TYR A 333 17.01 13.95 -28.83
C TYR A 333 18.39 14.63 -28.75
N HIS A 334 19.46 13.88 -28.52
CA HIS A 334 20.83 14.42 -28.40
C HIS A 334 20.93 15.61 -27.44
N LYS A 335 20.15 15.56 -26.33
CA LYS A 335 20.02 16.62 -25.30
C LYS A 335 19.35 17.91 -25.78
N ASP A 336 18.81 17.95 -27.00
CA ASP A 336 18.03 19.08 -27.51
C ASP A 336 16.57 19.00 -27.02
N LEU A 337 16.32 19.39 -25.77
CA LEU A 337 15.02 19.22 -25.08
C LEU A 337 14.26 20.52 -24.85
N VAL A 338 14.93 21.68 -24.93
CA VAL A 338 14.32 22.99 -24.64
C VAL A 338 13.13 23.27 -25.54
N GLY A 339 11.99 23.55 -24.94
CA GLY A 339 10.74 23.88 -25.66
C GLY A 339 9.97 22.71 -26.24
N ARG A 340 10.50 21.46 -26.17
CA ARG A 340 9.75 20.25 -26.57
C ARG A 340 8.58 20.02 -25.67
N THR A 341 7.49 19.52 -26.25
CA THR A 341 6.28 19.13 -25.50
C THR A 341 6.30 17.64 -25.26
N ILE A 342 6.27 17.24 -24.00
CA ILE A 342 6.32 15.83 -23.60
C ILE A 342 5.02 15.46 -22.88
N ALA A 343 4.35 14.43 -23.38
CA ALA A 343 3.18 13.84 -22.75
C ALA A 343 3.60 12.79 -21.73
N VAL A 344 2.89 12.70 -20.60
CA VAL A 344 3.09 11.69 -19.58
C VAL A 344 1.76 11.03 -19.25
N TRP A 345 1.64 9.73 -19.50
CA TRP A 345 0.51 8.90 -19.09
C TRP A 345 0.86 8.10 -17.86
N GLY A 346 0.05 8.32 -16.81
CA GLY A 346 0.25 7.70 -15.52
C GLY A 346 1.13 8.51 -14.58
N LEU A 347 0.57 8.91 -13.45
CA LEU A 347 1.19 9.74 -12.42
C LEU A 347 1.28 9.00 -11.08
N ALA A 348 0.26 8.20 -10.74
CA ALA A 348 0.30 7.32 -9.58
C ALA A 348 1.43 6.28 -9.71
N PHE A 349 1.94 5.80 -8.58
CA PHE A 349 3.05 4.82 -8.58
C PHE A 349 2.66 3.46 -9.18
N LYS A 350 1.36 3.16 -9.26
CA LYS A 350 0.76 1.97 -9.90
C LYS A 350 -0.71 2.25 -10.27
N PRO A 351 -1.38 1.40 -11.09
CA PRO A 351 -2.81 1.51 -11.36
C PRO A 351 -3.69 1.32 -10.11
N GLU A 352 -4.95 1.78 -10.22
CA GLU A 352 -6.02 1.64 -9.21
C GLU A 352 -5.71 2.33 -7.86
N THR A 353 -4.93 3.43 -7.90
CA THR A 353 -4.69 4.32 -6.76
C THR A 353 -4.39 5.74 -7.25
N ASP A 354 -4.58 6.72 -6.38
CA ASP A 354 -4.18 8.13 -6.58
C ASP A 354 -2.83 8.46 -5.90
N ASP A 355 -2.18 7.47 -5.24
CA ASP A 355 -0.95 7.69 -4.48
C ASP A 355 0.26 7.99 -5.38
N MET A 356 0.81 9.18 -5.22
CA MET A 356 2.00 9.65 -5.93
C MET A 356 3.26 9.73 -5.05
N ARG A 357 3.21 9.26 -3.81
CA ARG A 357 4.39 9.28 -2.92
C ARG A 357 5.52 8.46 -3.55
N GLU A 358 6.71 9.07 -3.63
CA GLU A 358 7.89 8.44 -4.24
C GLU A 358 7.66 7.90 -5.68
N ALA A 359 6.61 8.36 -6.37
CA ALA A 359 6.28 7.88 -7.71
C ALA A 359 7.36 8.28 -8.72
N PRO A 360 7.78 7.37 -9.63
CA PRO A 360 8.72 7.67 -10.70
C PRO A 360 8.30 8.84 -11.58
N ALA A 361 6.99 9.03 -11.79
CA ALA A 361 6.45 10.15 -12.55
C ALA A 361 6.86 11.53 -11.99
N LEU A 362 6.97 11.68 -10.67
CA LEU A 362 7.42 12.94 -10.06
C LEU A 362 8.86 13.26 -10.41
N VAL A 363 9.75 12.26 -10.33
CA VAL A 363 11.16 12.41 -10.69
C VAL A 363 11.28 12.79 -12.17
N LEU A 364 10.55 12.08 -13.03
CA LEU A 364 10.52 12.32 -14.48
C LEU A 364 10.04 13.75 -14.80
N ILE A 365 8.90 14.19 -14.21
CA ILE A 365 8.35 15.53 -14.44
C ILE A 365 9.35 16.61 -14.03
N HIS A 366 9.98 16.47 -12.86
CA HIS A 366 10.99 17.41 -12.41
C HIS A 366 12.20 17.46 -13.33
N SER A 367 12.68 16.31 -13.87
CA SER A 367 13.78 16.25 -14.80
C SER A 367 13.42 16.89 -16.15
N LEU A 368 12.20 16.66 -16.66
CA LEU A 368 11.69 17.31 -17.88
C LEU A 368 11.58 18.83 -17.74
N LEU A 369 11.04 19.33 -16.62
CA LEU A 369 10.92 20.76 -16.37
C LEU A 369 12.30 21.42 -16.26
N ARG A 370 13.27 20.79 -15.57
CA ARG A 370 14.65 21.27 -15.50
C ARG A 370 15.34 21.33 -16.86
N ALA A 371 15.00 20.41 -17.75
CA ALA A 371 15.50 20.39 -19.12
C ALA A 371 14.80 21.42 -20.05
N GLY A 372 13.85 22.20 -19.54
CA GLY A 372 13.11 23.21 -20.33
C GLY A 372 11.98 22.65 -21.19
N CYS A 373 11.53 21.42 -20.94
CA CYS A 373 10.38 20.84 -21.62
C CYS A 373 9.05 21.44 -21.16
N LYS A 374 8.05 21.44 -22.04
CA LYS A 374 6.65 21.62 -21.69
C LYS A 374 6.05 20.24 -21.39
N VAL A 375 5.44 20.08 -20.22
CA VAL A 375 4.92 18.78 -19.78
C VAL A 375 3.40 18.80 -19.79
N ARG A 376 2.79 17.77 -20.38
CA ARG A 376 1.34 17.53 -20.42
C ARG A 376 1.06 16.17 -19.79
N VAL A 377 0.18 16.12 -18.80
CA VAL A 377 -0.02 14.91 -18.02
C VAL A 377 -1.46 14.43 -18.04
N TYR A 378 -1.64 13.13 -17.92
CA TYR A 378 -2.95 12.52 -17.67
C TYR A 378 -2.80 11.26 -16.80
N ASP A 379 -3.69 11.14 -15.83
CA ASP A 379 -3.86 9.95 -14.99
C ASP A 379 -5.35 9.82 -14.61
N PRO A 380 -5.95 8.62 -14.63
CA PRO A 380 -7.37 8.42 -14.31
C PRO A 380 -7.77 8.81 -12.88
N ALA A 381 -6.85 8.75 -11.92
CA ALA A 381 -7.14 8.96 -10.50
C ALA A 381 -6.28 10.04 -9.82
N ALA A 382 -5.04 10.26 -10.27
CA ALA A 382 -4.06 11.04 -9.54
C ALA A 382 -3.92 12.52 -9.99
N MET A 383 -4.83 13.06 -10.79
CA MET A 383 -4.71 14.43 -11.32
C MET A 383 -4.73 15.50 -10.22
N ASP A 384 -5.61 15.36 -9.23
CA ASP A 384 -5.71 16.32 -8.12
C ASP A 384 -4.50 16.23 -7.19
N GLU A 385 -3.99 15.02 -6.94
CA GLU A 385 -2.77 14.80 -6.17
C GLU A 385 -1.54 15.37 -6.90
N ALA A 386 -1.46 15.19 -8.21
CA ALA A 386 -0.41 15.79 -9.03
C ALA A 386 -0.43 17.32 -8.95
N ARG A 387 -1.61 17.94 -9.01
CA ARG A 387 -1.74 19.39 -8.89
C ARG A 387 -1.28 19.91 -7.53
N ARG A 388 -1.59 19.18 -6.45
CA ARG A 388 -1.09 19.52 -5.10
C ARG A 388 0.44 19.46 -4.98
N ARG A 389 1.10 18.53 -5.71
CA ARG A 389 2.54 18.29 -5.61
C ARG A 389 3.37 19.10 -6.58
N VAL A 390 2.89 19.30 -7.80
CA VAL A 390 3.66 19.92 -8.90
C VAL A 390 3.21 21.37 -9.14
N GLY A 391 1.97 21.73 -8.76
CA GLY A 391 1.40 23.06 -9.01
C GLY A 391 1.05 23.26 -10.48
N ASP A 392 1.08 24.53 -10.91
CA ASP A 392 0.62 24.94 -12.25
C ASP A 392 1.75 24.99 -13.30
N SER A 393 2.89 24.38 -13.03
CA SER A 393 4.05 24.37 -13.95
C SER A 393 3.90 23.39 -15.12
N ILE A 394 2.84 22.58 -15.12
CA ILE A 394 2.52 21.59 -16.16
C ILE A 394 1.07 21.71 -16.61
N TYR A 395 0.76 21.13 -17.78
CA TYR A 395 -0.62 21.08 -18.28
C TYR A 395 -1.31 19.80 -17.83
N TYR A 396 -2.46 19.93 -17.19
CA TYR A 396 -3.33 18.84 -16.76
C TYR A 396 -4.39 18.56 -17.82
N ALA A 397 -4.21 17.50 -18.58
CA ALA A 397 -5.07 17.13 -19.68
C ALA A 397 -6.42 16.57 -19.20
N ARG A 398 -7.47 16.75 -20.03
CA ARG A 398 -8.81 16.25 -19.75
C ARG A 398 -8.96 14.74 -19.97
N ASP A 399 -8.17 14.21 -20.89
CA ASP A 399 -8.11 12.81 -21.24
C ASP A 399 -6.71 12.45 -21.80
N MET A 400 -6.49 11.15 -22.05
CA MET A 400 -5.21 10.63 -22.52
C MET A 400 -4.81 11.23 -23.91
N TYR A 401 -5.75 11.55 -24.78
CA TYR A 401 -5.46 12.11 -26.12
C TYR A 401 -5.23 13.62 -26.07
N ASP A 402 -5.93 14.35 -25.20
CA ASP A 402 -5.63 15.76 -24.93
C ASP A 402 -4.19 15.93 -24.43
N ALA A 403 -3.68 14.99 -23.63
CA ALA A 403 -2.27 15.00 -23.23
C ALA A 403 -1.29 14.92 -24.41
N LEU A 404 -1.66 14.22 -25.49
CA LEU A 404 -0.81 14.01 -26.67
C LEU A 404 -0.79 15.19 -27.64
N LEU A 405 -1.64 16.20 -27.49
CA LEU A 405 -1.77 17.29 -28.46
C LEU A 405 -0.45 18.02 -28.62
N ASP A 406 0.07 18.02 -29.88
CA ASP A 406 1.38 18.58 -30.26
C ASP A 406 2.57 18.06 -29.45
N ALA A 407 2.49 16.86 -28.88
CA ALA A 407 3.58 16.24 -28.12
C ALA A 407 4.68 15.73 -29.08
N ASP A 408 5.94 15.98 -28.70
CA ASP A 408 7.13 15.44 -29.36
C ASP A 408 7.40 14.00 -28.94
N ALA A 409 7.02 13.60 -27.73
CA ALA A 409 7.11 12.23 -27.21
C ALA A 409 6.06 11.95 -26.16
N LEU A 410 5.78 10.65 -25.94
CA LEU A 410 4.95 10.14 -24.88
C LEU A 410 5.79 9.29 -23.91
N PHE A 411 5.67 9.55 -22.61
CA PHE A 411 6.08 8.64 -21.56
C PHE A 411 4.90 7.84 -21.00
N MET A 412 5.00 6.53 -21.00
CA MET A 412 4.09 5.61 -20.36
C MET A 412 4.69 5.18 -19.00
N VAL A 413 4.19 5.72 -17.89
CA VAL A 413 4.80 5.56 -16.56
C VAL A 413 3.99 4.65 -15.64
N THR A 414 2.66 4.64 -15.78
CA THR A 414 1.78 3.78 -14.98
C THR A 414 0.83 3.01 -15.90
N GLU A 415 0.79 1.70 -15.76
CA GLU A 415 0.12 0.77 -16.69
C GLU A 415 -1.39 0.64 -16.45
N TRP A 416 -2.12 1.75 -16.44
CA TRP A 416 -3.58 1.75 -16.38
C TRP A 416 -4.20 0.94 -17.53
N LYS A 417 -5.35 0.34 -17.28
CA LYS A 417 -6.03 -0.51 -18.28
C LYS A 417 -6.36 0.23 -19.56
N GLU A 418 -6.78 1.50 -19.44
CA GLU A 418 -7.14 2.34 -20.61
C GLU A 418 -5.95 2.66 -21.52
N PHE A 419 -4.71 2.64 -20.99
CA PHE A 419 -3.52 2.88 -21.80
C PHE A 419 -3.06 1.66 -22.60
N ARG A 420 -3.61 0.46 -22.34
CA ARG A 420 -3.14 -0.77 -22.97
C ARG A 420 -3.49 -0.92 -24.45
N LEU A 421 -4.61 -0.34 -24.87
CA LEU A 421 -5.11 -0.41 -26.25
C LEU A 421 -5.53 0.97 -26.74
N PRO A 422 -4.60 1.93 -26.89
CA PRO A 422 -4.94 3.26 -27.38
C PRO A 422 -5.25 3.22 -28.89
N ALA A 423 -5.99 4.20 -29.35
CA ALA A 423 -6.24 4.39 -30.76
C ALA A 423 -4.99 4.95 -31.44
N TRP A 424 -4.08 4.08 -31.94
CA TRP A 424 -2.83 4.46 -32.57
C TRP A 424 -2.98 5.48 -33.69
N GLY A 425 -4.08 5.38 -34.48
CA GLY A 425 -4.38 6.34 -35.54
C GLY A 425 -4.67 7.75 -35.03
N VAL A 426 -5.29 7.88 -33.84
CA VAL A 426 -5.51 9.17 -33.16
C VAL A 426 -4.17 9.69 -32.66
N MET A 427 -3.41 8.88 -31.95
CA MET A 427 -2.08 9.25 -31.44
C MET A 427 -1.19 9.84 -32.56
N LYS A 428 -1.03 9.15 -33.69
CA LYS A 428 -0.23 9.61 -34.82
C LYS A 428 -0.66 10.92 -35.43
N LYS A 429 -1.98 11.25 -35.37
CA LYS A 429 -2.50 12.51 -35.86
C LYS A 429 -2.40 13.66 -34.86
N THR A 430 -2.33 13.33 -33.59
CA THR A 430 -2.36 14.29 -32.47
C THR A 430 -0.94 14.72 -32.05
N MET A 431 0.01 13.79 -32.10
CA MET A 431 1.42 14.06 -31.78
C MET A 431 2.15 14.67 -32.97
N LYS A 432 3.18 15.49 -32.69
CA LYS A 432 4.14 15.92 -33.74
C LYS A 432 5.01 14.77 -34.21
N GLN A 433 5.42 13.93 -33.29
CA GLN A 433 6.22 12.72 -33.55
C GLN A 433 5.64 11.57 -32.74
N ALA A 434 5.36 10.45 -33.41
CA ALA A 434 4.86 9.26 -32.73
C ALA A 434 6.04 8.47 -32.08
N VAL A 435 6.51 8.98 -30.96
CA VAL A 435 7.62 8.39 -30.18
C VAL A 435 7.12 8.06 -28.77
N ILE A 436 7.32 6.81 -28.34
CA ILE A 436 6.88 6.31 -27.02
C ILE A 436 8.08 5.82 -26.23
N PHE A 437 8.18 6.28 -24.98
CA PHE A 437 9.06 5.74 -23.95
C PHE A 437 8.23 5.00 -22.93
N ASP A 438 8.26 3.67 -23.00
CA ASP A 438 7.42 2.80 -22.17
C ASP A 438 8.17 2.31 -20.93
N GLY A 439 7.84 2.85 -19.78
CA GLY A 439 8.41 2.48 -18.49
C GLY A 439 7.81 1.23 -17.85
N ARG A 440 6.86 0.55 -18.53
CA ARG A 440 6.16 -0.64 -18.01
C ARG A 440 6.15 -1.83 -18.96
N ASN A 441 6.72 -1.65 -20.16
CA ASN A 441 6.80 -2.68 -21.18
C ASN A 441 5.45 -3.31 -21.53
N ILE A 442 4.41 -2.46 -21.67
CA ILE A 442 3.04 -2.95 -21.92
C ILE A 442 2.72 -3.12 -23.40
N TYR A 443 3.55 -2.59 -24.31
CA TYR A 443 3.32 -2.66 -25.74
C TYR A 443 4.28 -3.63 -26.46
N ASP A 444 3.85 -4.10 -27.62
CA ASP A 444 4.73 -4.87 -28.53
C ASP A 444 5.44 -3.91 -29.50
N GLY A 445 6.78 -3.88 -29.41
CA GLY A 445 7.59 -2.99 -30.23
C GLY A 445 7.53 -3.32 -31.74
N LYS A 446 7.27 -4.58 -32.13
CA LYS A 446 7.12 -4.97 -33.54
C LYS A 446 5.82 -4.44 -34.12
N GLU A 447 4.71 -4.63 -33.41
CA GLU A 447 3.41 -4.07 -33.81
C GLU A 447 3.45 -2.56 -33.95
N LEU A 448 4.14 -1.86 -33.03
CA LEU A 448 4.28 -0.40 -33.09
C LEU A 448 5.14 0.05 -34.26
N ALA A 449 6.24 -0.65 -34.54
CA ALA A 449 7.11 -0.36 -35.70
C ALA A 449 6.36 -0.52 -37.04
N GLU A 450 5.50 -1.55 -37.19
CA GLU A 450 4.64 -1.73 -38.36
C GLU A 450 3.66 -0.55 -38.56
N GLN A 451 3.29 0.11 -37.48
CA GLN A 451 2.47 1.31 -37.51
C GLN A 451 3.25 2.62 -37.69
N GLY A 452 4.58 2.55 -37.80
CA GLY A 452 5.45 3.72 -37.92
C GLY A 452 5.60 4.51 -36.63
N ILE A 453 5.47 3.86 -35.47
CA ILE A 453 5.68 4.43 -34.15
C ILE A 453 7.07 4.03 -33.66
N VAL A 454 7.87 5.00 -33.24
CA VAL A 454 9.16 4.76 -32.60
C VAL A 454 8.91 4.36 -31.14
N TYR A 455 9.49 3.24 -30.73
CA TYR A 455 9.23 2.67 -29.41
C TYR A 455 10.52 2.39 -28.66
N HIS A 456 10.61 2.95 -27.47
CA HIS A 456 11.67 2.69 -26.50
C HIS A 456 11.05 2.08 -25.25
N CYS A 457 11.64 1.01 -24.75
CA CYS A 457 11.17 0.34 -23.53
C CYS A 457 12.37 0.04 -22.61
N ILE A 458 12.16 -0.75 -21.57
CA ILE A 458 13.18 -1.11 -20.58
C ILE A 458 13.63 -2.55 -20.83
N GLY A 459 14.93 -2.77 -20.99
CA GLY A 459 15.53 -4.10 -21.08
C GLY A 459 15.45 -4.78 -22.46
N LYS A 460 15.38 -3.97 -23.53
CA LYS A 460 15.44 -4.42 -24.93
C LYS A 460 16.26 -3.46 -25.78
#